data_4ba456fc7bb2eb409f3953eea7e6dd83
#
_entry.id   4ba456fc7bb2eb409f3953eea7e6dd83
#
_cell.length_a   1.000
_cell.length_b   1.000
_cell.length_c   1.000
_cell.angle_alpha   90.00
_cell.angle_beta   90.00
_cell.angle_gamma   90.00
#
_symmetry.space_group_name_H-M   'P 1'
#
loop_
_entity.id
_entity.type
_entity.pdbx_description
1 polymer ?
#
loop_
_entity_poly.entity_id
_entity_poly.type
_entity_poly.pdbx_seq_one_letter_code
_entity_poly.pdbx_strand_id
1 'polypeptide(L)'
;MKKTNPKATKTVYPIICQIVNVIPHQFIAEAAKAHKVLSRTFTPKSHVAAMLYCQVSKTESLNSICDVAAANEALWTSMGVTVPRRNTFSNANAMRPSAMAKDLYWRTYNYLIGIAPDFGRRAHRGYCSRVKAPMFAVDSSTIKLTMNSFDWARHRREKAAAKLHMTLDLGNRLPSFAVVEDAAHHDSVRAAELTAHLRRGDIAVADRAYTDFGFMNGLDARGVWFVTRQKRNMKMEVVRRLMEPAAATGERKTQILADEIVVPAKKSTAAKYAGTLRRVTAVVEVQGQMKTMMFLTNNLKWSARTVAEIYRDRWGIETFFKELKQTCQIHDFIGYSENAVQWQVWIGLLAHLILRYLRYLSKWGLSFSRLAALVRGTLWNRRRLIETLRLYGTASPVKSPARKPKPLYFQAVFDFPSAAVGQQTP
;
A
#
# COMPACT_ATOMS: atom_id res chain seq x y z
N MET A 1 -43.87 25.09 32.61
CA MET A 1 -42.83 24.03 32.50
C MET A 1 -42.65 23.62 31.06
N LYS A 2 -41.56 24.06 30.41
CA LYS A 2 -41.21 23.67 29.03
C LYS A 2 -40.57 22.27 29.09
N LYS A 3 -41.25 21.26 28.53
CA LYS A 3 -40.69 19.93 28.32
C LYS A 3 -39.53 20.05 27.31
N THR A 4 -38.28 19.95 27.79
CA THR A 4 -37.11 19.79 26.94
C THR A 4 -37.13 18.38 26.35
N ASN A 5 -37.36 18.28 25.05
CA ASN A 5 -37.21 17.03 24.33
C ASN A 5 -35.76 16.49 24.54
N PRO A 6 -35.60 15.23 24.96
CA PRO A 6 -34.28 14.64 25.08
C PRO A 6 -33.63 14.60 23.68
N LYS A 7 -32.50 15.29 23.52
CA LYS A 7 -31.67 15.19 22.31
C LYS A 7 -31.39 13.72 22.04
N ALA A 8 -31.88 13.22 20.92
CA ALA A 8 -31.62 11.86 20.45
C ALA A 8 -30.12 11.59 20.53
N THR A 9 -29.71 10.70 21.40
CA THR A 9 -28.32 10.23 21.51
C THR A 9 -27.97 9.58 20.21
N LYS A 10 -27.07 10.21 19.39
CA LYS A 10 -26.62 9.66 18.12
C LYS A 10 -26.00 8.28 18.40
N THR A 11 -26.63 7.23 17.92
CA THR A 11 -26.13 5.86 18.02
C THR A 11 -24.73 5.79 17.47
N VAL A 12 -23.76 5.40 18.29
CA VAL A 12 -22.37 5.22 17.85
C VAL A 12 -22.20 3.81 17.33
N TYR A 13 -21.94 3.70 16.03
CA TYR A 13 -21.69 2.41 15.37
C TYR A 13 -20.33 1.84 15.77
N PRO A 14 -20.15 0.50 15.70
CA PRO A 14 -18.85 -0.14 15.87
C PRO A 14 -17.78 0.47 14.92
N ILE A 15 -16.52 0.44 15.36
CA ILE A 15 -15.42 1.02 14.57
C ILE A 15 -15.32 0.38 13.19
N ILE A 16 -15.53 -0.95 13.07
CA ILE A 16 -15.55 -1.61 11.77
C ILE A 16 -16.62 -1.04 10.84
N CYS A 17 -17.81 -0.72 11.35
CA CYS A 17 -18.87 -0.07 10.59
C CYS A 17 -18.42 1.31 10.08
N GLN A 18 -17.76 2.09 10.93
CA GLN A 18 -17.26 3.41 10.55
C GLN A 18 -16.18 3.31 9.47
N ILE A 19 -15.33 2.26 9.49
CA ILE A 19 -14.33 1.98 8.46
C ILE A 19 -15.00 1.65 7.12
N VAL A 20 -15.98 0.75 7.12
CA VAL A 20 -16.74 0.39 5.91
C VAL A 20 -17.45 1.61 5.33
N ASN A 21 -17.99 2.47 6.18
CA ASN A 21 -18.72 3.68 5.78
C ASN A 21 -17.83 4.83 5.25
N VAL A 22 -16.50 4.70 5.31
CA VAL A 22 -15.60 5.60 4.56
C VAL A 22 -15.83 5.44 3.05
N ILE A 23 -16.27 4.27 2.61
CA ILE A 23 -16.65 3.99 1.22
C ILE A 23 -18.11 4.41 1.03
N PRO A 24 -18.43 5.35 0.14
CA PRO A 24 -19.82 5.66 -0.18
C PRO A 24 -20.56 4.41 -0.67
N HIS A 25 -21.74 4.13 -0.09
CA HIS A 25 -22.49 2.92 -0.39
C HIS A 25 -22.82 2.74 -1.87
N GLN A 26 -23.08 3.83 -2.56
CA GLN A 26 -23.33 3.85 -4.00
C GLN A 26 -22.16 3.29 -4.81
N PHE A 27 -20.90 3.48 -4.40
CA PHE A 27 -19.74 2.97 -5.14
C PHE A 27 -19.67 1.45 -5.16
N ILE A 28 -20.09 0.79 -4.07
CA ILE A 28 -20.15 -0.67 -4.05
C ILE A 28 -21.25 -1.17 -5.01
N ALA A 29 -22.40 -0.50 -5.04
CA ALA A 29 -23.51 -0.84 -5.93
C ALA A 29 -23.15 -0.58 -7.40
N GLU A 30 -22.54 0.56 -7.70
CA GLU A 30 -22.09 0.93 -9.05
C GLU A 30 -21.01 -0.02 -9.55
N ALA A 31 -20.00 -0.34 -8.74
CA ALA A 31 -18.96 -1.30 -9.10
C ALA A 31 -19.56 -2.70 -9.33
N ALA A 32 -20.49 -3.15 -8.48
CA ALA A 32 -21.18 -4.42 -8.67
C ALA A 32 -21.97 -4.45 -10.00
N LYS A 33 -22.68 -3.37 -10.32
CA LYS A 33 -23.43 -3.23 -11.59
C LYS A 33 -22.49 -3.23 -12.80
N ALA A 34 -21.40 -2.45 -12.74
CA ALA A 34 -20.42 -2.36 -13.83
C ALA A 34 -19.77 -3.72 -14.14
N HIS A 35 -19.53 -4.53 -13.11
CA HIS A 35 -18.92 -5.86 -13.24
C HIS A 35 -19.95 -7.01 -13.25
N LYS A 36 -21.24 -6.71 -13.44
CA LYS A 36 -22.34 -7.70 -13.58
C LYS A 36 -22.42 -8.69 -12.40
N VAL A 37 -22.09 -8.21 -11.17
CA VAL A 37 -22.16 -9.03 -9.97
C VAL A 37 -23.59 -9.10 -9.46
N LEU A 38 -24.22 -10.24 -9.62
CA LEU A 38 -25.55 -10.54 -9.09
C LEU A 38 -25.46 -11.33 -7.80
N SER A 39 -26.32 -11.05 -6.83
CA SER A 39 -26.38 -11.79 -5.57
C SER A 39 -27.78 -11.70 -4.95
N ARG A 40 -28.22 -12.81 -4.33
CA ARG A 40 -29.51 -12.88 -3.63
C ARG A 40 -29.36 -12.59 -2.14
N THR A 41 -28.47 -13.28 -1.47
CA THR A 41 -28.31 -13.25 0.00
C THR A 41 -27.00 -12.61 0.46
N PHE A 42 -25.86 -13.05 -0.04
CA PHE A 42 -24.54 -12.47 0.30
C PHE A 42 -24.21 -11.34 -0.67
N THR A 43 -24.64 -10.13 -0.30
CA THR A 43 -24.55 -8.95 -1.17
C THR A 43 -23.10 -8.54 -1.47
N PRO A 44 -22.83 -7.74 -2.53
CA PRO A 44 -21.51 -7.14 -2.75
C PRO A 44 -21.01 -6.34 -1.54
N LYS A 45 -21.90 -5.64 -0.84
CA LYS A 45 -21.60 -4.91 0.40
C LYS A 45 -21.14 -5.85 1.51
N SER A 46 -21.81 -6.98 1.68
CA SER A 46 -21.44 -8.01 2.66
C SER A 46 -20.07 -8.60 2.35
N HIS A 47 -19.78 -8.85 1.07
CA HIS A 47 -18.48 -9.34 0.62
C HIS A 47 -17.35 -8.33 0.91
N VAL A 48 -17.52 -7.07 0.51
CA VAL A 48 -16.55 -6.00 0.77
C VAL A 48 -16.31 -5.80 2.26
N ALA A 49 -17.38 -5.81 3.09
CA ALA A 49 -17.26 -5.66 4.53
C ALA A 49 -16.48 -6.82 5.16
N ALA A 50 -16.76 -8.08 4.76
CA ALA A 50 -16.04 -9.26 5.24
C ALA A 50 -14.55 -9.23 4.84
N MET A 51 -14.26 -8.83 3.60
CA MET A 51 -12.90 -8.69 3.11
C MET A 51 -12.14 -7.54 3.80
N LEU A 52 -12.78 -6.39 4.05
CA LEU A 52 -12.19 -5.29 4.81
C LEU A 52 -11.91 -5.69 6.25
N TYR A 53 -12.85 -6.42 6.88
CA TYR A 53 -12.62 -6.98 8.20
C TYR A 53 -11.38 -7.87 8.22
N CYS A 54 -11.28 -8.81 7.27
CA CYS A 54 -10.10 -9.68 7.10
C CYS A 54 -8.80 -8.85 7.08
N GLN A 55 -8.76 -7.80 6.26
CA GLN A 55 -7.56 -6.97 6.11
C GLN A 55 -7.16 -6.24 7.39
N VAL A 56 -8.12 -5.60 8.05
CA VAL A 56 -7.84 -4.74 9.21
C VAL A 56 -7.60 -5.57 10.47
N SER A 57 -8.35 -6.67 10.66
CA SER A 57 -8.17 -7.61 11.78
C SER A 57 -6.93 -8.48 11.63
N LYS A 58 -6.44 -8.66 10.38
CA LYS A 58 -5.41 -9.64 10.00
C LYS A 58 -5.85 -11.07 10.27
N THR A 59 -7.10 -11.38 10.02
CA THR A 59 -7.64 -12.73 10.17
C THR A 59 -7.15 -13.61 9.02
N GLU A 60 -6.65 -14.80 9.33
CA GLU A 60 -5.89 -15.67 8.42
C GLU A 60 -6.76 -16.72 7.70
N SER A 61 -8.02 -16.91 8.11
CA SER A 61 -8.88 -17.92 7.52
C SER A 61 -10.32 -17.47 7.31
N LEU A 62 -10.98 -18.06 6.30
CA LEU A 62 -12.42 -17.88 6.06
C LEU A 62 -13.27 -18.32 7.27
N ASN A 63 -12.90 -19.42 7.93
CA ASN A 63 -13.62 -19.91 9.09
C ASN A 63 -13.59 -18.87 10.22
N SER A 64 -12.40 -18.38 10.57
CA SER A 64 -12.26 -17.37 11.63
C SER A 64 -13.04 -16.10 11.35
N ILE A 65 -13.14 -15.66 10.09
CA ILE A 65 -13.96 -14.50 9.72
C ILE A 65 -15.46 -14.81 9.95
N CYS A 66 -15.90 -15.99 9.52
CA CYS A 66 -17.31 -16.40 9.68
C CYS A 66 -17.68 -16.58 11.15
N ASP A 67 -16.82 -17.20 11.94
CA ASP A 67 -17.05 -17.44 13.38
C ASP A 67 -17.14 -16.12 14.16
N VAL A 68 -16.21 -15.20 13.94
CA VAL A 68 -16.24 -13.87 14.57
C VAL A 68 -17.45 -13.07 14.11
N ALA A 69 -17.83 -13.14 12.83
CA ALA A 69 -19.03 -12.45 12.33
C ALA A 69 -20.30 -13.04 12.95
N ALA A 70 -20.40 -14.35 13.11
CA ALA A 70 -21.51 -15.03 13.78
C ALA A 70 -21.58 -14.65 15.26
N ALA A 71 -20.45 -14.67 15.98
CA ALA A 71 -20.37 -14.25 17.39
C ALA A 71 -20.76 -12.77 17.60
N ASN A 72 -20.70 -11.95 16.55
CA ASN A 72 -21.06 -10.53 16.58
C ASN A 72 -22.22 -10.21 15.62
N GLU A 73 -23.16 -11.14 15.42
CA GLU A 73 -24.21 -11.06 14.40
C GLU A 73 -25.03 -9.75 14.49
N ALA A 74 -25.45 -9.34 15.69
CA ALA A 74 -26.21 -8.12 15.90
C ALA A 74 -25.44 -6.86 15.45
N LEU A 75 -24.12 -6.83 15.68
CA LEU A 75 -23.27 -5.73 15.23
C LEU A 75 -23.04 -5.78 13.73
N TRP A 76 -22.88 -7.00 13.18
CA TRP A 76 -22.67 -7.22 11.77
C TRP A 76 -23.89 -6.80 10.95
N THR A 77 -25.07 -7.25 11.35
CA THR A 77 -26.34 -6.90 10.70
C THR A 77 -26.69 -5.42 10.85
N SER A 78 -26.27 -4.77 11.94
CA SER A 78 -26.44 -3.31 12.10
C SER A 78 -25.73 -2.48 11.03
N MET A 79 -24.74 -3.04 10.32
CA MET A 79 -24.09 -2.42 9.17
C MET A 79 -24.92 -2.57 7.87
N GLY A 80 -26.04 -3.27 7.90
CA GLY A 80 -26.83 -3.64 6.72
C GLY A 80 -26.09 -4.63 5.83
N VAL A 81 -25.36 -5.58 6.42
CA VAL A 81 -24.64 -6.66 5.74
C VAL A 81 -25.02 -8.02 6.33
N THR A 82 -24.99 -9.05 5.49
CA THR A 82 -25.27 -10.43 5.90
C THR A 82 -24.02 -11.06 6.51
N VAL A 83 -24.21 -11.84 7.58
CA VAL A 83 -23.12 -12.64 8.18
C VAL A 83 -22.60 -13.64 7.13
N PRO A 84 -21.29 -13.66 6.85
CA PRO A 84 -20.72 -14.55 5.85
C PRO A 84 -20.79 -16.01 6.32
N ARG A 85 -21.22 -16.91 5.41
CA ARG A 85 -21.08 -18.35 5.58
C ARG A 85 -19.90 -18.84 4.73
N ARG A 86 -19.10 -19.77 5.23
CA ARG A 86 -17.84 -20.24 4.63
C ARG A 86 -17.95 -20.51 3.14
N ASN A 87 -18.90 -21.35 2.73
CA ASN A 87 -19.04 -21.73 1.31
C ASN A 87 -19.47 -20.56 0.44
N THR A 88 -20.41 -19.74 0.91
CA THR A 88 -20.89 -18.56 0.17
C THR A 88 -19.78 -17.51 0.01
N PHE A 89 -18.98 -17.33 1.06
CA PHE A 89 -17.86 -16.40 1.03
C PHE A 89 -16.73 -16.89 0.12
N SER A 90 -16.38 -18.20 0.21
CA SER A 90 -15.40 -18.83 -0.68
C SER A 90 -15.81 -18.71 -2.15
N ASN A 91 -17.07 -19.00 -2.47
CA ASN A 91 -17.60 -18.85 -3.82
C ASN A 91 -17.58 -17.39 -4.29
N ALA A 92 -17.91 -16.44 -3.41
CA ALA A 92 -17.84 -15.02 -3.75
C ALA A 92 -16.39 -14.59 -4.10
N ASN A 93 -15.39 -15.04 -3.34
CA ASN A 93 -13.98 -14.80 -3.64
C ASN A 93 -13.53 -15.41 -4.97
N ALA A 94 -14.02 -16.62 -5.28
CA ALA A 94 -13.63 -17.33 -6.50
C ALA A 94 -14.31 -16.78 -7.76
N MET A 95 -15.61 -16.44 -7.67
CA MET A 95 -16.45 -16.20 -8.84
C MET A 95 -16.70 -14.71 -9.15
N ARG A 96 -16.70 -13.83 -8.14
CA ARG A 96 -16.92 -12.40 -8.41
C ARG A 96 -15.67 -11.79 -9.02
N PRO A 97 -15.77 -11.06 -10.16
CA PRO A 97 -14.60 -10.49 -10.80
C PRO A 97 -13.79 -9.59 -9.87
N SER A 98 -12.50 -9.85 -9.72
CA SER A 98 -11.58 -9.03 -8.93
C SER A 98 -11.46 -7.59 -9.45
N ALA A 99 -11.78 -7.39 -10.74
CA ALA A 99 -11.91 -6.07 -11.35
C ALA A 99 -12.91 -5.17 -10.62
N MET A 100 -13.93 -5.75 -9.96
CA MET A 100 -14.84 -4.99 -9.08
C MET A 100 -14.10 -4.38 -7.88
N ALA A 101 -13.21 -5.12 -7.24
CA ALA A 101 -12.42 -4.60 -6.11
C ALA A 101 -11.43 -3.53 -6.56
N LYS A 102 -10.82 -3.69 -7.76
CA LYS A 102 -9.97 -2.68 -8.41
C LYS A 102 -10.75 -1.40 -8.68
N ASP A 103 -11.93 -1.50 -9.28
CA ASP A 103 -12.80 -0.36 -9.58
C ASP A 103 -13.22 0.36 -8.28
N LEU A 104 -13.62 -0.39 -7.26
CA LEU A 104 -13.99 0.15 -5.95
C LEU A 104 -12.83 0.91 -5.29
N TYR A 105 -11.61 0.40 -5.39
CA TYR A 105 -10.41 1.09 -4.91
C TYR A 105 -10.24 2.45 -5.57
N TRP A 106 -10.30 2.53 -6.90
CA TRP A 106 -10.07 3.77 -7.64
C TRP A 106 -11.21 4.78 -7.47
N ARG A 107 -12.47 4.32 -7.39
CA ARG A 107 -13.62 5.21 -7.05
C ARG A 107 -13.43 5.82 -5.67
N THR A 108 -13.08 5.00 -4.67
CA THR A 108 -12.85 5.49 -3.31
C THR A 108 -11.64 6.42 -3.24
N TYR A 109 -10.55 6.10 -3.93
CA TYR A 109 -9.38 6.96 -4.02
C TYR A 109 -9.71 8.35 -4.57
N ASN A 110 -10.38 8.40 -5.74
CA ASN A 110 -10.76 9.66 -6.38
C ASN A 110 -11.72 10.47 -5.51
N TYR A 111 -12.66 9.81 -4.87
CA TYR A 111 -13.60 10.46 -3.96
C TYR A 111 -12.88 11.09 -2.75
N LEU A 112 -12.01 10.34 -2.08
CA LEU A 112 -11.30 10.85 -0.91
C LEU A 112 -10.38 12.03 -1.22
N ILE A 113 -9.73 12.02 -2.39
CA ILE A 113 -8.93 13.17 -2.86
C ILE A 113 -9.84 14.36 -3.20
N GLY A 114 -11.01 14.10 -3.79
CA GLY A 114 -11.97 15.15 -4.14
C GLY A 114 -12.54 15.88 -2.92
N ILE A 115 -12.92 15.13 -1.86
CA ILE A 115 -13.49 15.73 -0.63
C ILE A 115 -12.43 16.27 0.33
N ALA A 116 -11.19 15.82 0.20
CA ALA A 116 -10.05 16.23 1.04
C ALA A 116 -8.80 16.50 0.18
N PRO A 117 -8.74 17.61 -0.56
CA PRO A 117 -7.62 17.91 -1.46
C PRO A 117 -6.25 17.89 -0.77
N ASP A 118 -6.18 18.32 0.49
CA ASP A 118 -4.94 18.26 1.28
C ASP A 118 -4.46 16.83 1.58
N PHE A 119 -5.36 15.85 1.58
CA PHE A 119 -5.00 14.43 1.70
C PHE A 119 -4.21 13.96 0.47
N GLY A 120 -4.63 14.39 -0.72
CA GLY A 120 -3.93 14.12 -1.99
C GLY A 120 -2.79 15.10 -2.29
N ARG A 121 -2.55 16.10 -1.44
CA ARG A 121 -1.54 17.13 -1.68
C ARG A 121 -0.13 16.54 -1.70
N ARG A 122 0.58 16.85 -2.79
CA ARG A 122 1.99 16.48 -2.94
C ARG A 122 2.87 17.40 -2.10
N ALA A 123 3.73 16.79 -1.29
CA ALA A 123 4.73 17.51 -0.51
C ALA A 123 6.04 16.75 -0.53
N HIS A 124 7.02 17.25 -1.28
CA HIS A 124 8.37 16.70 -1.27
C HIS A 124 9.17 17.27 -0.10
N ARG A 125 10.04 16.47 0.48
CA ARG A 125 10.85 16.83 1.64
C ARG A 125 12.33 16.96 1.28
N GLY A 126 13.09 17.67 2.08
CA GLY A 126 14.53 17.83 1.89
C GLY A 126 14.88 18.50 0.57
N TYR A 127 15.89 18.00 -0.12
CA TYR A 127 16.32 18.54 -1.42
C TYR A 127 15.25 18.44 -2.51
N CYS A 128 14.42 17.40 -2.46
CA CYS A 128 13.34 17.21 -3.41
C CYS A 128 12.22 18.28 -3.26
N SER A 129 12.19 19.06 -2.16
CA SER A 129 11.21 20.14 -1.99
C SER A 129 11.33 21.24 -3.05
N ARG A 130 12.50 21.39 -3.67
CA ARG A 130 12.76 22.31 -4.77
C ARG A 130 12.26 21.82 -6.12
N VAL A 131 11.99 20.51 -6.23
CA VAL A 131 11.47 19.91 -7.45
C VAL A 131 9.95 20.04 -7.42
N LYS A 132 9.40 20.91 -8.24
CA LYS A 132 7.95 21.18 -8.31
C LYS A 132 7.19 20.10 -9.09
N ALA A 133 7.88 19.38 -9.96
CA ALA A 133 7.29 18.32 -10.79
C ALA A 133 6.85 17.12 -9.95
N PRO A 134 5.73 16.46 -10.29
CA PRO A 134 5.32 15.21 -9.68
C PRO A 134 6.37 14.12 -9.86
N MET A 135 6.68 13.39 -8.80
CA MET A 135 7.64 12.27 -8.82
C MET A 135 6.93 10.96 -8.53
N PHE A 136 7.19 9.96 -9.35
CA PHE A 136 6.55 8.65 -9.28
C PHE A 136 7.59 7.55 -9.21
N ALA A 137 7.61 6.80 -8.12
CA ALA A 137 8.45 5.62 -8.00
C ALA A 137 7.76 4.42 -8.65
N VAL A 138 8.51 3.66 -9.45
CA VAL A 138 8.06 2.42 -10.08
C VAL A 138 8.82 1.26 -9.45
N ASP A 139 8.08 0.31 -8.87
CA ASP A 139 8.67 -0.88 -8.25
C ASP A 139 7.65 -2.02 -8.16
N SER A 140 8.11 -3.20 -7.80
CA SER A 140 7.29 -4.38 -7.55
C SER A 140 7.57 -4.99 -6.20
N SER A 141 6.57 -5.69 -5.67
CA SER A 141 6.73 -6.47 -4.46
C SER A 141 6.19 -7.87 -4.65
N THR A 142 7.05 -8.86 -4.38
CA THR A 142 6.64 -10.26 -4.39
C THR A 142 5.81 -10.57 -3.15
N ILE A 143 4.68 -11.22 -3.37
CA ILE A 143 3.76 -11.73 -2.37
C ILE A 143 3.88 -13.24 -2.40
N LYS A 144 4.44 -13.84 -1.35
CA LYS A 144 4.61 -15.29 -1.26
C LYS A 144 3.24 -15.95 -1.09
N LEU A 145 2.99 -17.04 -1.82
CA LEU A 145 1.81 -17.87 -1.72
C LEU A 145 2.21 -19.25 -1.15
N THR A 146 1.34 -19.87 -0.40
CA THR A 146 1.63 -21.21 0.18
C THR A 146 1.64 -22.26 -0.93
N MET A 147 2.69 -23.06 -1.02
CA MET A 147 3.12 -23.83 -2.20
C MET A 147 2.07 -24.75 -2.84
N ASN A 148 1.22 -25.38 -2.06
CA ASN A 148 0.39 -26.49 -2.54
C ASN A 148 -0.98 -26.09 -3.09
N SER A 149 -1.27 -24.78 -3.19
CA SER A 149 -2.63 -24.29 -3.42
C SER A 149 -2.79 -23.41 -4.65
N PHE A 150 -1.70 -23.11 -5.36
CA PHE A 150 -1.71 -22.09 -6.41
C PHE A 150 -1.05 -22.55 -7.72
N ASP A 151 -1.74 -23.38 -8.49
CA ASP A 151 -1.21 -23.89 -9.77
C ASP A 151 -0.91 -22.81 -10.80
N TRP A 152 -1.63 -21.70 -10.77
CA TRP A 152 -1.48 -20.58 -11.69
C TRP A 152 -0.25 -19.70 -11.42
N ALA A 153 0.33 -19.75 -10.20
CA ALA A 153 1.40 -18.85 -9.76
C ALA A 153 2.76 -19.57 -9.56
N ARG A 154 3.01 -20.64 -10.32
CA ARG A 154 4.28 -21.39 -10.22
C ARG A 154 5.48 -20.51 -10.56
N HIS A 155 6.38 -20.31 -9.58
CA HIS A 155 7.62 -19.57 -9.74
C HIS A 155 8.78 -20.36 -9.13
N ARG A 156 9.82 -20.65 -9.94
CA ARG A 156 11.05 -21.35 -9.57
C ARG A 156 10.85 -22.55 -8.64
N ARG A 157 11.05 -23.77 -9.16
CA ARG A 157 11.12 -25.04 -8.42
C ARG A 157 10.52 -24.93 -7.00
N GLU A 158 9.18 -25.07 -6.86
CA GLU A 158 8.49 -25.23 -5.58
C GLU A 158 7.93 -23.98 -4.84
N LYS A 159 7.90 -22.78 -5.41
CA LYS A 159 7.31 -21.60 -4.72
C LYS A 159 6.31 -20.86 -5.59
N ALA A 160 5.05 -20.88 -5.19
CA ALA A 160 4.04 -20.01 -5.76
C ALA A 160 4.22 -18.58 -5.27
N ALA A 161 4.09 -17.59 -6.15
CA ALA A 161 4.16 -16.18 -5.79
C ALA A 161 3.31 -15.32 -6.74
N ALA A 162 2.60 -14.36 -6.19
CA ALA A 162 2.03 -13.25 -6.93
C ALA A 162 2.97 -12.03 -6.86
N LYS A 163 2.85 -11.13 -7.80
CA LYS A 163 3.62 -9.90 -7.84
C LYS A 163 2.68 -8.70 -7.92
N LEU A 164 2.88 -7.75 -7.03
CA LEU A 164 2.21 -6.45 -7.06
C LEU A 164 3.17 -5.44 -7.68
N HIS A 165 2.93 -5.05 -8.92
CA HIS A 165 3.59 -3.95 -9.57
C HIS A 165 2.86 -2.65 -9.27
N MET A 166 3.59 -1.58 -8.99
CA MET A 166 2.98 -0.33 -8.58
C MET A 166 3.77 0.88 -9.03
N THR A 167 3.03 1.94 -9.34
CA THR A 167 3.55 3.30 -9.41
C THR A 167 3.03 4.07 -8.20
N LEU A 168 3.94 4.59 -7.39
CA LEU A 168 3.65 5.35 -6.19
C LEU A 168 3.98 6.83 -6.41
N ASP A 169 3.01 7.71 -6.21
CA ASP A 169 3.28 9.14 -6.13
C ASP A 169 4.09 9.45 -4.85
N LEU A 170 5.32 9.91 -5.02
CA LEU A 170 6.23 10.16 -3.91
C LEU A 170 5.85 11.40 -3.09
N GLY A 171 5.05 12.29 -3.65
CA GLY A 171 4.61 13.51 -2.97
C GLY A 171 3.54 13.26 -1.93
N ASN A 172 2.54 12.45 -2.22
CA ASN A 172 1.45 12.11 -1.31
C ASN A 172 1.54 10.68 -0.73
N ARG A 173 2.46 9.86 -1.24
CA ARG A 173 2.65 8.47 -0.82
C ARG A 173 1.41 7.58 -1.06
N LEU A 174 0.67 7.86 -2.13
CA LEU A 174 -0.47 7.08 -2.56
C LEU A 174 -0.17 6.39 -3.90
N PRO A 175 -0.68 5.17 -4.12
CA PRO A 175 -0.60 4.52 -5.43
C PRO A 175 -1.27 5.35 -6.50
N SER A 176 -0.62 5.51 -7.64
CA SER A 176 -1.18 6.14 -8.85
C SER A 176 -1.56 5.10 -9.90
N PHE A 177 -0.94 3.92 -9.85
CA PHE A 177 -1.26 2.76 -10.69
C PHE A 177 -0.81 1.47 -10.01
N ALA A 178 -1.53 0.37 -10.21
CA ALA A 178 -1.15 -0.95 -9.69
C ALA A 178 -1.66 -2.09 -10.58
N VAL A 179 -0.87 -3.16 -10.67
CA VAL A 179 -1.21 -4.42 -11.34
C VAL A 179 -0.82 -5.58 -10.44
N VAL A 180 -1.70 -6.58 -10.35
CA VAL A 180 -1.44 -7.83 -9.62
C VAL A 180 -1.40 -8.96 -10.64
N GLU A 181 -0.32 -9.71 -10.69
CA GLU A 181 -0.13 -10.83 -11.61
C GLU A 181 0.70 -11.96 -10.96
N ASP A 182 0.93 -13.05 -11.69
CA ASP A 182 1.88 -14.07 -11.28
C ASP A 182 3.32 -13.51 -11.23
N ALA A 183 4.21 -14.15 -10.48
CA ALA A 183 5.59 -13.68 -10.34
C ALA A 183 6.52 -14.17 -11.47
N ALA A 184 6.00 -14.82 -12.50
CA ALA A 184 6.80 -15.38 -13.61
C ALA A 184 7.35 -14.30 -14.54
N HIS A 185 6.67 -13.16 -14.67
CA HIS A 185 7.04 -12.11 -15.60
C HIS A 185 8.15 -11.20 -15.06
N HIS A 186 9.07 -10.78 -15.96
CA HIS A 186 10.09 -9.81 -15.61
C HIS A 186 9.53 -8.41 -15.42
N ASP A 187 10.04 -7.67 -14.44
CA ASP A 187 9.61 -6.30 -14.09
C ASP A 187 9.64 -5.34 -15.30
N SER A 188 10.62 -5.50 -16.19
CA SER A 188 10.77 -4.64 -17.38
C SER A 188 9.59 -4.72 -18.36
N VAL A 189 8.87 -5.85 -18.42
CA VAL A 189 7.72 -6.02 -19.32
C VAL A 189 6.57 -5.06 -18.94
N ARG A 190 6.37 -4.82 -17.65
CA ARG A 190 5.32 -3.95 -17.13
C ARG A 190 5.70 -2.47 -17.05
N ALA A 191 6.98 -2.13 -17.27
CA ALA A 191 7.48 -0.76 -17.11
C ALA A 191 6.68 0.27 -17.93
N ALA A 192 6.34 -0.05 -19.18
CA ALA A 192 5.59 0.84 -20.05
C ALA A 192 4.15 1.07 -19.53
N GLU A 193 3.45 -0.01 -19.14
CA GLU A 193 2.10 0.04 -18.58
C GLU A 193 2.06 0.85 -17.27
N LEU A 194 3.01 0.57 -16.36
CA LEU A 194 3.12 1.25 -15.07
C LEU A 194 3.33 2.77 -15.19
N THR A 195 3.92 3.21 -16.30
CA THR A 195 4.21 4.63 -16.53
C THR A 195 3.34 5.27 -17.61
N ALA A 196 2.37 4.52 -18.19
CA ALA A 196 1.52 5.01 -19.28
C ALA A 196 0.72 6.28 -18.91
N HIS A 197 0.31 6.39 -17.64
CA HIS A 197 -0.46 7.52 -17.11
C HIS A 197 0.37 8.78 -16.82
N LEU A 198 1.72 8.69 -16.85
CA LEU A 198 2.59 9.82 -16.60
C LEU A 198 2.53 10.83 -17.76
N ARG A 199 2.56 12.11 -17.42
CA ARG A 199 2.41 13.24 -18.34
C ARG A 199 3.76 13.91 -18.58
N ARG A 200 3.83 14.71 -19.62
CA ARG A 200 5.00 15.57 -19.90
C ARG A 200 5.38 16.40 -18.66
N GLY A 201 6.64 16.35 -18.28
CA GLY A 201 7.17 17.06 -17.12
C GLY A 201 7.12 16.25 -15.80
N ASP A 202 6.38 15.14 -15.73
CA ASP A 202 6.45 14.22 -14.60
C ASP A 202 7.83 13.53 -14.52
N ILE A 203 8.17 13.00 -13.36
CA ILE A 203 9.45 12.33 -13.11
C ILE A 203 9.18 10.86 -12.74
N ALA A 204 9.64 9.93 -13.58
CA ALA A 204 9.67 8.51 -13.28
C ALA A 204 10.97 8.14 -12.55
N VAL A 205 10.86 7.50 -11.37
CA VAL A 205 12.02 7.02 -10.61
C VAL A 205 11.93 5.49 -10.51
N ALA A 206 12.84 4.80 -11.18
CA ALA A 206 12.78 3.34 -11.33
C ALA A 206 14.06 2.66 -10.83
N ASP A 207 13.92 1.44 -10.28
CA ASP A 207 15.10 0.63 -9.97
C ASP A 207 15.74 0.08 -11.27
N ARG A 208 16.98 -0.39 -11.14
CA ARG A 208 17.73 -0.99 -12.25
C ARG A 208 17.00 -2.16 -12.93
N ALA A 209 16.10 -2.86 -12.25
CA ALA A 209 15.30 -3.93 -12.84
C ALA A 209 14.47 -3.44 -14.04
N TYR A 210 13.95 -2.22 -13.96
CA TYR A 210 13.16 -1.57 -15.00
C TYR A 210 14.01 -0.84 -16.05
N THR A 211 15.33 -0.70 -15.84
CA THR A 211 16.20 0.07 -16.71
C THR A 211 16.46 -0.67 -18.03
N ASP A 212 15.89 -0.14 -19.10
CA ASP A 212 16.06 -0.59 -20.48
C ASP A 212 16.08 0.62 -21.41
N PHE A 213 16.88 0.57 -22.49
CA PHE A 213 17.01 1.70 -23.42
C PHE A 213 15.71 2.03 -24.15
N GLY A 214 14.91 1.01 -24.53
CA GLY A 214 13.61 1.22 -25.16
C GLY A 214 12.61 1.86 -24.21
N PHE A 215 12.58 1.42 -22.97
CA PHE A 215 11.75 2.03 -21.94
C PHE A 215 12.15 3.49 -21.67
N MET A 216 13.46 3.78 -21.53
CA MET A 216 13.95 5.14 -21.34
C MET A 216 13.61 6.04 -22.53
N ASN A 217 13.73 5.53 -23.75
CA ASN A 217 13.35 6.25 -24.97
C ASN A 217 11.84 6.55 -25.01
N GLY A 218 11.02 5.60 -24.60
CA GLY A 218 9.56 5.78 -24.51
C GLY A 218 9.15 6.83 -23.49
N LEU A 219 9.86 6.98 -22.37
CA LEU A 219 9.65 8.07 -21.41
C LEU A 219 10.09 9.42 -22.02
N ASP A 220 11.27 9.47 -22.60
CA ASP A 220 11.85 10.67 -23.18
C ASP A 220 11.00 11.23 -24.32
N ALA A 221 10.56 10.37 -25.23
CA ALA A 221 9.67 10.74 -26.34
C ALA A 221 8.35 11.37 -25.88
N ARG A 222 7.86 10.99 -24.68
CA ARG A 222 6.67 11.59 -24.07
C ARG A 222 6.99 12.86 -23.25
N GLY A 223 8.26 13.26 -23.16
CA GLY A 223 8.71 14.39 -22.33
C GLY A 223 8.60 14.11 -20.83
N VAL A 224 8.63 12.84 -20.43
CA VAL A 224 8.69 12.40 -19.02
C VAL A 224 10.16 12.35 -18.62
N TRP A 225 10.52 13.04 -17.56
CA TRP A 225 11.85 12.94 -16.98
C TRP A 225 12.00 11.62 -16.24
N PHE A 226 13.20 11.06 -16.21
CA PHE A 226 13.44 9.88 -15.40
C PHE A 226 14.75 9.96 -14.62
N VAL A 227 14.79 9.22 -13.51
CA VAL A 227 16.02 8.92 -12.78
C VAL A 227 16.00 7.42 -12.49
N THR A 228 17.04 6.73 -12.98
CA THR A 228 17.19 5.30 -12.79
C THR A 228 18.64 4.93 -12.44
N ARG A 229 18.86 3.72 -11.98
CA ARG A 229 20.19 3.21 -11.68
C ARG A 229 20.76 2.48 -12.89
N GLN A 230 21.98 2.82 -13.30
CA GLN A 230 22.67 2.15 -14.39
C GLN A 230 22.91 0.66 -14.07
N LYS A 231 22.61 -0.24 -15.01
CA LYS A 231 23.00 -1.67 -14.93
C LYS A 231 24.48 -1.83 -15.23
N ARG A 232 25.13 -2.82 -14.60
CA ARG A 232 26.57 -3.12 -14.84
C ARG A 232 26.89 -3.46 -16.30
N ASN A 233 25.95 -4.07 -17.02
CA ASN A 233 26.12 -4.45 -18.44
C ASN A 233 25.75 -3.33 -19.41
N MET A 234 25.30 -2.16 -18.95
CA MET A 234 25.04 -0.99 -19.80
C MET A 234 26.37 -0.25 -20.06
N LYS A 235 26.96 -0.48 -21.23
CA LYS A 235 28.15 0.26 -21.65
C LYS A 235 27.75 1.63 -22.17
N MET A 236 28.33 2.67 -21.58
CA MET A 236 28.11 4.07 -21.93
C MET A 236 29.47 4.71 -22.31
N GLU A 237 29.46 5.55 -23.31
CA GLU A 237 30.58 6.38 -23.71
C GLU A 237 30.42 7.80 -23.15
N VAL A 238 31.49 8.34 -22.60
CA VAL A 238 31.52 9.71 -22.07
C VAL A 238 31.75 10.70 -23.17
N VAL A 239 30.78 11.54 -23.45
CA VAL A 239 30.87 12.62 -24.44
C VAL A 239 31.49 13.89 -23.82
N ARG A 240 31.10 14.19 -22.58
CA ARG A 240 31.59 15.37 -21.87
C ARG A 240 31.56 15.16 -20.36
N ARG A 241 32.59 15.59 -19.67
CA ARG A 241 32.61 15.65 -18.22
C ARG A 241 32.11 17.02 -17.77
N LEU A 242 31.18 17.03 -16.80
CA LEU A 242 30.69 18.23 -16.16
C LEU A 242 31.43 18.47 -14.83
N MET A 243 31.96 17.39 -14.22
CA MET A 243 32.80 17.41 -13.05
C MET A 243 33.85 16.32 -13.18
N GLU A 244 35.11 16.64 -12.87
CA GLU A 244 36.18 15.65 -12.85
C GLU A 244 35.92 14.61 -11.77
N PRO A 245 36.27 13.31 -12.02
CA PRO A 245 36.08 12.26 -11.04
C PRO A 245 36.80 12.54 -9.72
N ALA A 246 36.12 12.38 -8.60
CA ALA A 246 36.68 12.56 -7.27
C ALA A 246 36.66 11.24 -6.50
N ALA A 247 37.61 11.06 -5.59
CA ALA A 247 37.64 9.92 -4.66
C ALA A 247 36.57 10.07 -3.57
N ALA A 248 36.11 8.95 -3.04
CA ALA A 248 35.19 8.94 -1.90
C ALA A 248 35.94 9.33 -0.61
N THR A 249 35.40 10.30 0.14
CA THR A 249 36.03 10.80 1.38
C THR A 249 35.71 9.94 2.60
N GLY A 250 34.84 8.95 2.47
CA GLY A 250 34.39 8.11 3.60
C GLY A 250 33.38 8.77 4.55
N GLU A 251 33.03 10.04 4.34
CA GLU A 251 32.00 10.70 5.14
C GLU A 251 30.62 10.09 4.93
N ARG A 252 29.82 10.03 6.00
CA ARG A 252 28.41 9.57 5.97
C ARG A 252 27.46 10.62 5.39
N LYS A 253 27.77 11.13 4.20
CA LYS A 253 26.90 12.08 3.47
C LYS A 253 26.92 11.73 2.00
N THR A 254 25.82 12.07 1.29
CA THR A 254 25.79 11.96 -0.18
C THR A 254 26.92 12.79 -0.80
N GLN A 255 27.88 12.13 -1.42
CA GLN A 255 29.01 12.73 -2.09
C GLN A 255 28.92 12.44 -3.59
N ILE A 256 29.02 13.47 -4.41
CA ILE A 256 29.09 13.32 -5.88
C ILE A 256 30.54 13.01 -6.23
N LEU A 257 30.76 11.91 -6.97
CA LEU A 257 32.09 11.48 -7.41
C LEU A 257 32.35 11.85 -8.86
N ALA A 258 31.34 11.82 -9.73
CA ALA A 258 31.46 12.21 -11.12
C ALA A 258 30.10 12.69 -11.67
N ASP A 259 30.18 13.57 -12.66
CA ASP A 259 29.02 14.10 -13.37
C ASP A 259 29.36 14.23 -14.86
N GLU A 260 28.69 13.47 -15.72
CA GLU A 260 29.09 13.24 -17.10
C GLU A 260 27.87 13.21 -18.03
N ILE A 261 28.05 13.70 -19.22
CA ILE A 261 27.14 13.49 -20.34
C ILE A 261 27.61 12.24 -21.09
N VAL A 262 26.70 11.29 -21.30
CA VAL A 262 27.02 9.98 -21.86
C VAL A 262 26.05 9.59 -22.98
N VAL A 263 26.50 8.69 -23.85
CA VAL A 263 25.67 8.06 -24.90
C VAL A 263 25.84 6.53 -24.83
N PRO A 264 24.87 5.73 -25.33
CA PRO A 264 25.04 4.30 -25.45
C PRO A 264 26.23 3.93 -26.32
N ALA A 265 27.21 3.14 -25.82
CA ALA A 265 28.44 2.83 -26.50
C ALA A 265 28.30 1.81 -27.67
N LYS A 266 27.24 0.99 -27.68
CA LYS A 266 27.03 -0.03 -28.72
C LYS A 266 26.00 0.45 -29.75
N LYS A 267 26.26 0.23 -31.04
CA LYS A 267 25.33 0.56 -32.14
C LYS A 267 23.94 0.01 -31.94
N SER A 268 23.78 -1.23 -31.45
CA SER A 268 22.50 -1.87 -31.18
C SER A 268 21.72 -1.21 -30.03
N THR A 269 22.38 -0.58 -29.06
CA THR A 269 21.74 0.15 -27.97
C THR A 269 21.49 1.61 -28.33
N ALA A 270 22.38 2.22 -29.16
CA ALA A 270 22.20 3.55 -29.72
C ALA A 270 20.97 3.62 -30.63
N ALA A 271 20.67 2.54 -31.37
CA ALA A 271 19.43 2.44 -32.16
C ALA A 271 18.17 2.44 -31.31
N LYS A 272 18.23 1.99 -30.02
CA LYS A 272 17.12 2.00 -29.09
C LYS A 272 16.97 3.33 -28.32
N TYR A 273 18.05 4.07 -28.14
CA TYR A 273 18.09 5.38 -27.50
C TYR A 273 19.16 6.24 -28.14
N ALA A 274 18.77 7.13 -29.04
CA ALA A 274 19.69 7.99 -29.79
C ALA A 274 20.05 9.29 -29.03
N GLY A 275 19.38 9.60 -27.94
CA GLY A 275 19.57 10.81 -27.13
C GLY A 275 20.83 10.76 -26.25
N THR A 276 21.18 11.90 -25.71
CA THR A 276 22.21 12.02 -24.66
C THR A 276 21.58 11.85 -23.27
N LEU A 277 22.31 11.15 -22.41
CA LEU A 277 21.96 10.98 -21.01
C LEU A 277 22.98 11.67 -20.10
N ARG A 278 22.56 12.03 -18.92
CA ARG A 278 23.46 12.44 -17.86
C ARG A 278 23.68 11.29 -16.90
N ARG A 279 24.92 10.98 -16.61
CA ARG A 279 25.36 10.00 -15.63
C ARG A 279 25.92 10.71 -14.41
N VAL A 280 25.32 10.49 -13.26
CA VAL A 280 25.81 10.99 -11.98
C VAL A 280 26.31 9.79 -11.17
N THR A 281 27.57 9.81 -10.76
CA THR A 281 28.16 8.82 -9.85
C THR A 281 28.20 9.44 -8.45
N ALA A 282 27.59 8.79 -7.49
CA ALA A 282 27.56 9.28 -6.11
C ALA A 282 27.72 8.15 -5.09
N VAL A 283 28.33 8.47 -3.96
CA VAL A 283 28.27 7.65 -2.75
C VAL A 283 27.00 8.02 -2.00
N VAL A 284 26.17 7.03 -1.73
CA VAL A 284 24.88 7.20 -1.03
C VAL A 284 24.78 6.18 0.08
N GLU A 285 24.12 6.56 1.18
CA GLU A 285 23.84 5.63 2.28
C GLU A 285 22.64 4.75 1.92
N VAL A 286 22.83 3.44 2.00
CA VAL A 286 21.79 2.41 1.79
C VAL A 286 21.84 1.42 2.94
N GLN A 287 20.81 1.37 3.74
CA GLN A 287 20.72 0.47 4.91
C GLN A 287 21.92 0.57 5.87
N GLY A 288 22.36 1.80 6.16
CA GLY A 288 23.50 2.06 7.04
C GLY A 288 24.88 1.83 6.40
N GLN A 289 24.95 1.43 5.13
CA GLN A 289 26.19 1.23 4.38
C GLN A 289 26.36 2.28 3.29
N MET A 290 27.54 2.81 3.12
CA MET A 290 27.88 3.70 2.01
C MET A 290 28.14 2.88 0.75
N LYS A 291 27.40 3.17 -0.34
CA LYS A 291 27.51 2.46 -1.63
C LYS A 291 27.67 3.45 -2.76
N THR A 292 28.63 3.18 -3.64
CA THR A 292 28.76 3.92 -4.90
C THR A 292 27.70 3.46 -5.88
N MET A 293 26.94 4.42 -6.42
CA MET A 293 25.88 4.18 -7.39
C MET A 293 26.02 5.12 -8.58
N MET A 294 25.67 4.63 -9.75
CA MET A 294 25.58 5.41 -11.00
C MET A 294 24.12 5.59 -11.37
N PHE A 295 23.71 6.83 -11.50
CA PHE A 295 22.35 7.23 -11.88
C PHE A 295 22.34 7.76 -13.31
N LEU A 296 21.29 7.40 -14.07
CA LEU A 296 21.04 7.91 -15.41
C LEU A 296 19.78 8.76 -15.41
N THR A 297 19.81 9.89 -16.12
CA THR A 297 18.66 10.75 -16.34
C THR A 297 18.73 11.41 -17.72
N ASN A 298 17.56 11.72 -18.31
CA ASN A 298 17.42 12.57 -19.49
C ASN A 298 17.37 14.07 -19.15
N ASN A 299 17.35 14.44 -17.87
CA ASN A 299 17.37 15.83 -17.47
C ASN A 299 18.82 16.34 -17.31
N LEU A 300 19.24 17.19 -18.24
CA LEU A 300 20.60 17.74 -18.26
C LEU A 300 20.75 19.01 -17.38
N LYS A 301 19.64 19.56 -16.84
CA LYS A 301 19.64 20.86 -16.14
C LYS A 301 19.69 20.74 -14.62
N TRP A 302 19.23 19.62 -14.03
CA TRP A 302 19.27 19.44 -12.58
C TRP A 302 20.72 19.42 -12.05
N SER A 303 20.94 19.77 -10.79
CA SER A 303 22.23 19.52 -10.16
C SER A 303 22.46 18.02 -9.96
N ALA A 304 23.72 17.57 -9.98
CA ALA A 304 24.06 16.16 -9.70
C ALA A 304 23.50 15.68 -8.36
N ARG A 305 23.53 16.56 -7.35
CA ARG A 305 22.94 16.28 -6.04
C ARG A 305 21.43 16.08 -6.10
N THR A 306 20.72 16.89 -6.91
CA THR A 306 19.26 16.71 -7.12
C THR A 306 18.95 15.35 -7.72
N VAL A 307 19.73 14.86 -8.70
CA VAL A 307 19.54 13.55 -9.30
C VAL A 307 19.71 12.44 -8.25
N ALA A 308 20.76 12.49 -7.44
CA ALA A 308 21.01 11.51 -6.38
C ALA A 308 19.88 11.51 -5.32
N GLU A 309 19.38 12.70 -4.95
CA GLU A 309 18.32 12.86 -3.96
C GLU A 309 16.94 12.39 -4.48
N ILE A 310 16.64 12.65 -5.75
CA ILE A 310 15.43 12.10 -6.40
C ILE A 310 15.47 10.57 -6.35
N TYR A 311 16.60 9.95 -6.69
CA TYR A 311 16.72 8.50 -6.61
C TYR A 311 16.60 7.98 -5.17
N ARG A 312 17.15 8.68 -4.19
CA ARG A 312 17.02 8.32 -2.78
C ARG A 312 15.55 8.31 -2.34
N ASP A 313 14.72 9.25 -2.82
CA ASP A 313 13.30 9.33 -2.47
C ASP A 313 12.47 8.14 -3.01
N ARG A 314 12.98 7.40 -4.01
CA ARG A 314 12.43 6.13 -4.49
C ARG A 314 12.18 5.14 -3.34
N TRP A 315 13.03 5.16 -2.30
CA TRP A 315 12.85 4.31 -1.12
C TRP A 315 11.45 4.42 -0.46
N GLY A 316 10.72 5.46 -0.80
CA GLY A 316 9.34 5.64 -0.37
C GLY A 316 8.40 4.53 -0.80
N ILE A 317 8.63 3.89 -1.97
CA ILE A 317 7.80 2.77 -2.43
C ILE A 317 8.12 1.48 -1.65
N GLU A 318 9.38 1.25 -1.28
CA GLU A 318 9.75 0.11 -0.43
C GLU A 318 9.15 0.25 0.98
N THR A 319 9.17 1.47 1.52
CA THR A 319 8.50 1.79 2.79
C THR A 319 6.99 1.56 2.70
N PHE A 320 6.36 1.97 1.59
CA PHE A 320 4.94 1.71 1.33
C PHE A 320 4.63 0.21 1.32
N PHE A 321 5.39 -0.60 0.58
CA PHE A 321 5.20 -2.06 0.56
C PHE A 321 5.40 -2.70 1.94
N LYS A 322 6.37 -2.22 2.71
CA LYS A 322 6.58 -2.67 4.09
C LYS A 322 5.38 -2.34 4.98
N GLU A 323 4.89 -1.10 4.93
CA GLU A 323 3.69 -0.68 5.66
C GLU A 323 2.47 -1.51 5.26
N LEU A 324 2.24 -1.72 3.96
CA LEU A 324 1.13 -2.51 3.44
C LEU A 324 1.16 -3.96 3.99
N LYS A 325 2.32 -4.63 3.91
CA LYS A 325 2.51 -5.98 4.43
C LYS A 325 2.37 -6.07 5.96
N GLN A 326 2.78 -5.03 6.67
CA GLN A 326 2.69 -5.00 8.14
C GLN A 326 1.27 -4.70 8.65
N THR A 327 0.49 -3.92 7.92
CA THR A 327 -0.81 -3.43 8.40
C THR A 327 -1.99 -4.19 7.85
N CYS A 328 -1.89 -4.79 6.67
CA CYS A 328 -2.94 -5.54 6.00
C CYS A 328 -2.59 -7.03 5.85
N GLN A 329 -3.63 -7.85 5.64
CA GLN A 329 -3.48 -9.29 5.45
C GLN A 329 -3.28 -9.59 3.96
N ILE A 330 -2.03 -9.49 3.48
CA ILE A 330 -1.65 -9.75 2.08
C ILE A 330 -0.57 -10.81 1.93
N HIS A 331 -0.39 -11.69 2.91
CA HIS A 331 0.56 -12.81 2.86
C HIS A 331 -0.10 -14.16 3.14
N ASP A 332 -1.12 -14.22 4.00
CA ASP A 332 -1.90 -15.44 4.20
C ASP A 332 -3.25 -15.25 3.50
N PHE A 333 -3.40 -15.96 2.39
CA PHE A 333 -4.57 -15.76 1.53
C PHE A 333 -5.71 -16.67 1.96
N ILE A 334 -6.91 -16.09 2.04
CA ILE A 334 -8.14 -16.79 2.41
C ILE A 334 -8.81 -17.48 1.21
N GLY A 335 -8.23 -17.38 0.02
CA GLY A 335 -8.67 -18.05 -1.19
C GLY A 335 -7.49 -18.35 -2.12
N TYR A 336 -7.60 -19.44 -2.91
CA TYR A 336 -6.50 -20.00 -3.67
C TYR A 336 -6.54 -19.71 -5.18
N SER A 337 -7.68 -19.27 -5.73
CA SER A 337 -7.75 -18.86 -7.13
C SER A 337 -7.05 -17.51 -7.34
N GLU A 338 -6.55 -17.29 -8.56
CA GLU A 338 -5.98 -16.02 -8.96
C GLU A 338 -6.92 -14.84 -8.64
N ASN A 339 -8.20 -15.01 -8.97
CA ASN A 339 -9.23 -14.03 -8.70
C ASN A 339 -9.36 -13.71 -7.20
N ALA A 340 -9.32 -14.72 -6.32
CA ALA A 340 -9.40 -14.53 -4.87
C ALA A 340 -8.16 -13.79 -4.31
N VAL A 341 -6.98 -14.11 -4.83
CA VAL A 341 -5.73 -13.40 -4.48
C VAL A 341 -5.79 -11.95 -4.92
N GLN A 342 -6.23 -11.69 -6.14
CA GLN A 342 -6.41 -10.32 -6.64
C GLN A 342 -7.43 -9.55 -5.81
N TRP A 343 -8.57 -10.16 -5.44
CA TRP A 343 -9.56 -9.57 -4.51
C TRP A 343 -8.89 -9.15 -3.21
N GLN A 344 -8.14 -10.07 -2.58
CA GLN A 344 -7.51 -9.81 -1.28
C GLN A 344 -6.47 -8.68 -1.38
N VAL A 345 -5.67 -8.62 -2.44
CA VAL A 345 -4.69 -7.55 -2.64
C VAL A 345 -5.39 -6.20 -2.86
N TRP A 346 -6.43 -6.13 -3.71
CA TRP A 346 -7.14 -4.88 -3.97
C TRP A 346 -7.87 -4.35 -2.72
N ILE A 347 -8.49 -5.23 -1.94
CA ILE A 347 -9.10 -4.82 -0.67
C ILE A 347 -8.03 -4.48 0.38
N GLY A 348 -6.86 -5.11 0.34
CA GLY A 348 -5.70 -4.70 1.15
C GLY A 348 -5.22 -3.28 0.84
N LEU A 349 -5.13 -2.94 -0.44
CA LEU A 349 -4.84 -1.57 -0.88
C LEU A 349 -5.93 -0.59 -0.44
N LEU A 350 -7.21 -0.97 -0.54
CA LEU A 350 -8.35 -0.17 -0.09
C LEU A 350 -8.32 0.05 1.43
N ALA A 351 -8.06 -0.99 2.22
CA ALA A 351 -7.91 -0.88 3.66
C ALA A 351 -6.74 0.04 4.04
N HIS A 352 -5.60 -0.09 3.35
CA HIS A 352 -4.46 0.80 3.55
C HIS A 352 -4.80 2.26 3.20
N LEU A 353 -5.51 2.51 2.10
CA LEU A 353 -5.98 3.84 1.72
C LEU A 353 -6.88 4.45 2.80
N ILE A 354 -7.84 3.68 3.31
CA ILE A 354 -8.73 4.10 4.39
C ILE A 354 -7.92 4.42 5.66
N LEU A 355 -6.99 3.56 6.06
CA LEU A 355 -6.14 3.82 7.23
C LEU A 355 -5.27 5.08 7.05
N ARG A 356 -4.77 5.34 5.83
CA ARG A 356 -4.07 6.59 5.50
C ARG A 356 -4.98 7.81 5.62
N TYR A 357 -6.22 7.70 5.16
CA TYR A 357 -7.21 8.75 5.30
C TYR A 357 -7.58 9.02 6.76
N LEU A 358 -7.75 7.97 7.56
CA LEU A 358 -7.97 8.09 9.01
C LEU A 358 -6.80 8.74 9.73
N ARG A 359 -5.56 8.41 9.31
CA ARG A 359 -4.33 9.09 9.79
C ARG A 359 -4.37 10.59 9.52
N TYR A 360 -4.78 10.97 8.31
CA TYR A 360 -4.90 12.36 7.91
C TYR A 360 -5.98 13.08 8.73
N LEU A 361 -7.20 12.53 8.84
CA LEU A 361 -8.32 13.13 9.56
C LEU A 361 -8.05 13.29 11.07
N SER A 362 -7.37 12.32 11.66
CA SER A 362 -7.04 12.33 13.09
C SER A 362 -5.80 13.14 13.43
N LYS A 363 -5.05 13.62 12.42
CA LYS A 363 -3.71 14.25 12.58
C LYS A 363 -2.75 13.35 13.38
N TRP A 364 -2.79 12.04 13.11
CA TRP A 364 -2.03 11.04 13.83
C TRP A 364 -0.51 11.26 13.71
N GLY A 365 0.15 11.57 14.84
CA GLY A 365 1.58 11.89 14.90
C GLY A 365 2.52 10.69 15.12
N LEU A 366 1.97 9.52 15.51
CA LEU A 366 2.75 8.32 15.78
C LEU A 366 2.94 7.47 14.52
N SER A 367 3.63 6.32 14.64
CA SER A 367 3.86 5.42 13.51
C SER A 367 2.54 4.87 12.93
N PHE A 368 2.55 4.55 11.65
CA PHE A 368 1.38 4.00 10.96
C PHE A 368 0.98 2.62 11.51
N SER A 369 1.97 1.80 11.89
CA SER A 369 1.72 0.50 12.52
C SER A 369 0.98 0.62 13.86
N ARG A 370 1.27 1.66 14.66
CA ARG A 370 0.54 1.92 15.91
C ARG A 370 -0.92 2.31 15.66
N LEU A 371 -1.18 3.12 14.62
CA LEU A 371 -2.55 3.44 14.21
C LEU A 371 -3.31 2.18 13.83
N ALA A 372 -2.72 1.35 12.96
CA ALA A 372 -3.35 0.10 12.52
C ALA A 372 -3.58 -0.87 13.70
N ALA A 373 -2.65 -0.96 14.64
CA ALA A 373 -2.80 -1.78 15.84
C ALA A 373 -3.94 -1.28 16.76
N LEU A 374 -4.05 0.03 16.98
CA LEU A 374 -5.14 0.61 17.77
C LEU A 374 -6.51 0.37 17.09
N VAL A 375 -6.60 0.61 15.78
CA VAL A 375 -7.83 0.34 15.02
C VAL A 375 -8.21 -1.13 15.14
N ARG A 376 -7.27 -2.06 14.95
CA ARG A 376 -7.48 -3.51 15.06
C ARG A 376 -8.00 -3.92 16.44
N GLY A 377 -7.38 -3.43 17.52
CA GLY A 377 -7.76 -3.76 18.89
C GLY A 377 -9.11 -3.19 19.32
N THR A 378 -9.70 -2.30 18.51
CA THR A 378 -10.95 -1.60 18.88
C THR A 378 -12.09 -1.80 17.88
N LEU A 379 -11.96 -2.71 16.91
CA LEU A 379 -12.90 -2.89 15.79
C LEU A 379 -14.37 -3.02 16.20
N TRP A 380 -14.65 -3.73 17.29
CA TRP A 380 -15.99 -3.98 17.77
C TRP A 380 -16.48 -2.96 18.81
N ASN A 381 -15.62 -2.02 19.22
CA ASN A 381 -15.99 -1.00 20.18
C ASN A 381 -16.92 0.03 19.53
N ARG A 382 -17.99 0.41 20.26
CA ARG A 382 -18.91 1.50 19.89
C ARG A 382 -18.35 2.84 20.40
N ARG A 383 -17.31 3.34 19.68
CA ARG A 383 -16.67 4.64 19.97
C ARG A 383 -16.51 5.41 18.65
N ARG A 384 -16.46 6.73 18.74
CA ARG A 384 -16.16 7.56 17.58
C ARG A 384 -14.70 7.36 17.18
N LEU A 385 -14.47 6.77 16.01
CA LEU A 385 -13.15 6.36 15.55
C LEU A 385 -12.16 7.53 15.52
N ILE A 386 -12.53 8.65 14.89
CA ILE A 386 -11.62 9.81 14.76
C ILE A 386 -11.30 10.43 16.13
N GLU A 387 -12.25 10.51 17.03
CA GLU A 387 -12.01 11.01 18.40
C GLU A 387 -11.08 10.08 19.17
N THR A 388 -11.28 8.76 19.05
CA THR A 388 -10.40 7.76 19.63
C THR A 388 -8.97 7.89 19.10
N LEU A 389 -8.81 8.02 17.78
CA LEU A 389 -7.50 8.20 17.18
C LEU A 389 -6.83 9.52 17.61
N ARG A 390 -7.56 10.61 17.71
CA ARG A 390 -7.03 11.88 18.23
C ARG A 390 -6.57 11.78 19.67
N LEU A 391 -7.34 11.10 20.50
CA LEU A 391 -7.00 10.92 21.91
C LEU A 391 -5.69 10.18 22.13
N TYR A 392 -5.42 9.15 21.34
CA TYR A 392 -4.24 8.29 21.51
C TYR A 392 -3.09 8.61 20.54
N GLY A 393 -3.34 9.42 19.51
CA GLY A 393 -2.39 9.67 18.42
C GLY A 393 -1.65 11.00 18.48
N THR A 394 -2.07 11.94 19.31
CA THR A 394 -1.37 13.22 19.49
C THR A 394 -0.19 13.05 20.43
N ALA A 395 0.99 13.53 20.02
CA ALA A 395 2.22 13.44 20.82
C ALA A 395 2.20 14.33 22.08
N SER A 396 1.27 15.24 22.21
CA SER A 396 1.05 16.00 23.44
C SER A 396 0.28 15.14 24.44
N PRO A 397 0.75 14.96 25.68
CA PRO A 397 -0.05 14.32 26.70
C PRO A 397 -1.32 15.17 26.86
N VAL A 398 -2.45 14.62 26.39
CA VAL A 398 -3.75 15.16 26.79
C VAL A 398 -3.74 15.10 28.31
N LYS A 399 -3.79 16.23 29.00
CA LYS A 399 -4.04 16.27 30.44
C LYS A 399 -5.23 15.36 30.67
N SER A 400 -5.01 14.21 31.27
CA SER A 400 -6.09 13.27 31.58
C SER A 400 -7.18 14.02 32.30
N PRO A 401 -8.45 13.94 31.87
CA PRO A 401 -9.53 14.44 32.69
C PRO A 401 -9.38 13.78 34.06
N ALA A 402 -9.40 14.57 35.11
CA ALA A 402 -9.07 14.19 36.47
C ALA A 402 -10.12 13.26 37.11
N ARG A 403 -10.43 12.16 36.45
CA ARG A 403 -11.08 10.98 37.04
C ARG A 403 -10.66 9.75 36.29
N LYS A 404 -9.68 9.04 36.85
CA LYS A 404 -9.47 7.63 36.50
C LYS A 404 -10.78 6.91 36.83
N PRO A 405 -11.45 6.23 35.87
CA PRO A 405 -12.48 5.29 36.24
C PRO A 405 -11.87 4.30 37.23
N LYS A 406 -12.51 4.06 38.34
CA LYS A 406 -12.11 2.98 39.24
C LYS A 406 -12.00 1.70 38.40
N PRO A 407 -10.91 0.95 38.48
CA PRO A 407 -10.85 -0.32 37.80
C PRO A 407 -11.95 -1.20 38.32
N LEU A 408 -12.92 -1.54 37.48
CA LEU A 408 -13.83 -2.64 37.72
C LEU A 408 -13.01 -3.91 37.64
N TYR A 409 -12.50 -4.40 38.76
CA TYR A 409 -11.98 -5.73 38.88
C TYR A 409 -13.12 -6.71 38.68
N PHE A 410 -13.32 -7.21 37.49
CA PHE A 410 -14.04 -8.47 37.30
C PHE A 410 -13.06 -9.58 37.68
N GLN A 411 -13.20 -10.11 38.87
CA GLN A 411 -12.59 -11.37 39.24
C GLN A 411 -13.42 -12.43 38.49
N ALA A 412 -12.93 -12.86 37.30
CA ALA A 412 -13.50 -14.02 36.64
C ALA A 412 -13.08 -15.22 37.49
N VAL A 413 -13.99 -15.76 38.27
CA VAL A 413 -13.83 -17.06 38.88
C VAL A 413 -14.05 -18.07 37.75
N PHE A 414 -12.95 -18.65 37.25
CA PHE A 414 -13.03 -19.80 36.37
C PHE A 414 -13.21 -21.03 37.28
N ASP A 415 -14.41 -21.53 37.40
CA ASP A 415 -14.69 -22.87 37.96
C ASP A 415 -14.25 -23.90 36.89
N PHE A 416 -13.05 -24.43 37.06
CA PHE A 416 -12.68 -25.64 36.34
C PHE A 416 -13.36 -26.83 37.06
N PRO A 417 -14.11 -27.70 36.36
CA PRO A 417 -14.66 -28.90 36.99
C PRO A 417 -13.44 -29.74 37.48
N SER A 418 -13.39 -29.98 38.78
CA SER A 418 -12.41 -30.86 39.40
C SER A 418 -12.51 -32.26 38.77
N ALA A 419 -11.42 -32.72 38.16
CA ALA A 419 -11.32 -34.11 37.71
C ALA A 419 -11.55 -35.02 38.91
N ALA A 420 -12.60 -35.87 38.81
CA ALA A 420 -12.88 -36.92 39.80
C ALA A 420 -11.68 -37.90 39.76
N VAL A 421 -10.89 -37.89 40.81
CA VAL A 421 -9.85 -38.89 41.07
C VAL A 421 -10.61 -40.17 41.43
N GLY A 422 -10.70 -41.09 40.49
CA GLY A 422 -11.18 -42.47 40.74
C GLY A 422 -10.26 -43.16 41.72
N GLN A 423 -10.69 -43.39 42.94
CA GLN A 423 -10.09 -44.34 43.87
C GLN A 423 -10.33 -45.73 43.34
N GLN A 424 -9.30 -46.40 42.86
CA GLN A 424 -9.20 -47.85 42.85
C GLN A 424 -8.62 -48.27 44.18
N THR A 425 -9.38 -49.05 44.92
CA THR A 425 -8.95 -49.86 46.08
C THR A 425 -9.29 -51.30 45.84
N PRO A 426 -8.68 -52.26 46.56
CA PRO A 426 -7.75 -53.29 46.08
C PRO A 426 -8.45 -54.56 45.62
#